data_fc5df989e66082dd14d74d3d545209b1
#
_entry.id   fc5df989e66082dd14d74d3d545209b1
#
_cell.length_a   1.000
_cell.length_b   1.000
_cell.length_c   1.000
_cell.angle_alpha   90.00
_cell.angle_beta   90.00
_cell.angle_gamma   90.00
#
_symmetry.space_group_name_H-M   'P 1'
#
loop_
_entity.id
_entity.type
_entity.pdbx_description
1 polymer ?
#
loop_
_entity_poly.entity_id
_entity_poly.type
_entity_poly.pdbx_seq_one_letter_code
_entity_poly.pdbx_strand_id
1 'polypeptide(L)'
;MKRIFQLLLVVIATVCMQAETRPVALFYMTDTPDSVRSFLAHSSKIGILVPTWYSVDATGLVTGGPNPAVLELAQKQHLPVMPIIANAGKDALHTLLANGTAQKAMIAALVRESKLQGYMGIQFDFEDISWTDRDTLSAMTKLTADAMHAEGLQLSIATVPNAPGYAGKGGFAKWIYEDWRGAYDLQALAQSVDLICLMTYDQHTRWTPPGPVAGWDWTVENLDYALKFVPKEKLSLGIPLYGYHWFAGSPVMREDPATKKLEYHPNISANYISTEDALLLAREYKGVAQWDAADHTAWFFIYRDQMREWVFYTNTRTFEDRYKLAQERAIEGFCSWVLGTEDSGIWELLPDRK
;
A
#
# COMPACT_ATOMS: atom_id res chain seq x y z
N MET A 1 39.64 -41.44 -55.11
CA MET A 1 38.83 -41.68 -53.90
C MET A 1 38.90 -40.42 -53.00
N LYS A 2 37.89 -39.55 -53.08
CA LYS A 2 37.81 -38.32 -52.27
C LYS A 2 36.88 -38.64 -51.07
N ARG A 3 37.39 -38.59 -49.85
CA ARG A 3 36.60 -38.69 -48.64
C ARG A 3 36.09 -37.29 -48.27
N ILE A 4 34.79 -37.12 -48.31
CA ILE A 4 34.08 -35.95 -47.84
C ILE A 4 33.87 -36.12 -46.32
N PHE A 5 34.46 -35.24 -45.51
CA PHE A 5 34.18 -35.12 -44.08
C PHE A 5 32.98 -34.19 -43.90
N GLN A 6 31.83 -34.71 -43.49
CA GLN A 6 30.69 -33.92 -43.05
C GLN A 6 30.91 -33.54 -41.58
N LEU A 7 31.09 -32.24 -41.34
CA LEU A 7 31.09 -31.65 -39.99
C LEU A 7 29.65 -31.46 -39.56
N LEU A 8 29.20 -32.20 -38.54
CA LEU A 8 27.90 -32.02 -37.91
C LEU A 8 28.06 -30.94 -36.86
N LEU A 9 27.50 -29.74 -37.13
CA LEU A 9 27.42 -28.63 -36.18
C LEU A 9 26.25 -28.90 -35.25
N VAL A 10 26.51 -29.33 -34.00
CA VAL A 10 25.49 -29.43 -32.96
C VAL A 10 25.36 -28.04 -32.32
N VAL A 11 24.28 -27.33 -32.63
CA VAL A 11 23.90 -26.07 -31.95
C VAL A 11 23.20 -26.48 -30.66
N ILE A 12 23.90 -26.39 -29.54
CA ILE A 12 23.29 -26.50 -28.21
C ILE A 12 22.62 -25.14 -27.90
N ALA A 13 21.31 -25.09 -28.08
CA ALA A 13 20.52 -24.00 -27.58
C ALA A 13 20.45 -24.08 -26.05
N THR A 14 21.25 -23.32 -25.37
CA THR A 14 21.14 -23.11 -23.92
C THR A 14 19.88 -22.31 -23.69
N VAL A 15 18.77 -22.97 -23.36
CA VAL A 15 17.59 -22.32 -22.81
C VAL A 15 17.98 -21.88 -21.40
N CYS A 16 18.35 -20.61 -21.24
CA CYS A 16 18.38 -19.99 -19.93
C CYS A 16 16.93 -20.00 -19.41
N MET A 17 16.58 -21.00 -18.60
CA MET A 17 15.44 -20.88 -17.71
C MET A 17 15.77 -19.72 -16.75
N GLN A 18 15.30 -18.52 -17.05
CA GLN A 18 15.20 -17.49 -16.03
C GLN A 18 14.31 -18.09 -14.93
N ALA A 19 14.89 -18.33 -13.75
CA ALA A 19 14.08 -18.61 -12.58
C ALA A 19 13.10 -17.45 -12.44
N GLU A 20 11.80 -17.72 -12.51
CA GLU A 20 10.78 -16.74 -12.22
C GLU A 20 11.07 -16.18 -10.82
N THR A 21 11.55 -14.95 -10.76
CA THR A 21 11.71 -14.24 -9.51
C THR A 21 10.32 -13.99 -8.97
N ARG A 22 9.98 -14.68 -7.89
CA ARG A 22 8.66 -14.50 -7.26
C ARG A 22 8.67 -13.19 -6.49
N PRO A 23 7.66 -12.32 -6.71
CA PRO A 23 7.55 -11.08 -5.95
C PRO A 23 7.50 -11.33 -4.44
N VAL A 24 8.21 -10.52 -3.67
CA VAL A 24 8.16 -10.58 -2.21
C VAL A 24 6.77 -10.16 -1.75
N ALA A 25 6.13 -10.99 -0.92
CA ALA A 25 4.79 -10.76 -0.41
C ALA A 25 4.84 -9.97 0.89
N LEU A 26 4.66 -8.63 0.82
CA LEU A 26 4.51 -7.79 1.99
C LEU A 26 3.03 -7.67 2.37
N PHE A 27 2.71 -7.90 3.62
CA PHE A 27 1.36 -7.74 4.12
C PHE A 27 1.31 -6.76 5.29
N TYR A 28 0.48 -5.74 5.13
CA TYR A 28 0.14 -4.83 6.21
C TYR A 28 -0.81 -5.52 7.20
N MET A 29 -0.61 -5.21 8.47
CA MET A 29 -1.39 -5.77 9.57
C MET A 29 -1.76 -4.66 10.56
N THR A 30 -3.01 -4.71 11.03
CA THR A 30 -3.46 -3.95 12.21
C THR A 30 -3.66 -4.90 13.39
N ASP A 31 -3.84 -4.35 14.60
CA ASP A 31 -4.12 -5.18 15.80
C ASP A 31 -5.63 -5.51 15.96
N THR A 32 -6.42 -5.38 14.90
CA THR A 32 -7.81 -5.84 14.91
C THR A 32 -7.88 -7.37 14.99
N PRO A 33 -8.92 -7.93 15.62
CA PRO A 33 -9.06 -9.39 15.74
C PRO A 33 -9.00 -10.13 14.40
N ASP A 34 -9.57 -9.54 13.34
CA ASP A 34 -9.60 -10.16 12.01
C ASP A 34 -8.22 -10.16 11.36
N SER A 35 -7.48 -9.06 11.49
CA SER A 35 -6.12 -8.94 10.96
C SER A 35 -5.16 -9.92 11.66
N VAL A 36 -5.23 -10.00 12.98
CA VAL A 36 -4.45 -10.97 13.76
C VAL A 36 -4.83 -12.41 13.40
N ARG A 37 -6.11 -12.71 13.25
CA ARG A 37 -6.58 -14.06 12.85
C ARG A 37 -6.06 -14.46 11.48
N SER A 38 -6.14 -13.56 10.51
CA SER A 38 -5.60 -13.79 9.16
C SER A 38 -4.10 -14.04 9.20
N PHE A 39 -3.33 -13.24 9.93
CA PHE A 39 -1.90 -13.46 10.14
C PHE A 39 -1.61 -14.85 10.73
N LEU A 40 -2.29 -15.23 11.81
CA LEU A 40 -2.07 -16.52 12.47
C LEU A 40 -2.36 -17.71 11.52
N ALA A 41 -3.35 -17.58 10.65
CA ALA A 41 -3.74 -18.62 9.70
C ALA A 41 -2.79 -18.74 8.50
N HIS A 42 -2.18 -17.62 8.05
CA HIS A 42 -1.49 -17.54 6.76
C HIS A 42 -0.04 -17.06 6.85
N SER A 43 0.56 -17.03 8.03
CA SER A 43 1.94 -16.54 8.24
C SER A 43 3.00 -17.23 7.39
N SER A 44 2.78 -18.48 6.95
CA SER A 44 3.68 -19.19 6.03
C SER A 44 3.72 -18.60 4.61
N LYS A 45 2.70 -17.84 4.22
CA LYS A 45 2.58 -17.20 2.90
C LYS A 45 3.15 -15.78 2.86
N ILE A 46 3.44 -15.21 4.02
CA ILE A 46 3.89 -13.82 4.18
C ILE A 46 5.41 -13.76 4.06
N GLY A 47 5.92 -12.94 3.14
CA GLY A 47 7.36 -12.72 2.97
C GLY A 47 7.91 -11.71 3.99
N ILE A 48 7.20 -10.59 4.18
CA ILE A 48 7.50 -9.55 5.17
C ILE A 48 6.19 -9.13 5.84
N LEU A 49 6.16 -9.13 7.17
CA LEU A 49 5.03 -8.61 7.95
C LEU A 49 5.26 -7.12 8.24
N VAL A 50 4.27 -6.30 7.91
CA VAL A 50 4.34 -4.83 8.05
C VAL A 50 3.20 -4.34 8.97
N PRO A 51 3.36 -4.44 10.30
CA PRO A 51 2.32 -4.06 11.25
C PRO A 51 2.31 -2.56 11.55
N THR A 52 1.12 -2.01 11.84
CA THR A 52 0.91 -0.60 12.17
C THR A 52 1.14 -0.33 13.66
N TRP A 53 2.35 -0.46 14.13
CA TRP A 53 2.64 -0.47 15.58
C TRP A 53 3.11 0.86 16.15
N TYR A 54 3.64 1.77 15.33
CA TYR A 54 4.27 2.98 15.85
C TYR A 54 3.73 4.25 15.20
N SER A 55 3.82 5.33 15.95
CA SER A 55 3.60 6.69 15.47
C SER A 55 4.65 7.64 16.01
N VAL A 56 4.87 8.76 15.34
CA VAL A 56 5.79 9.83 15.78
C VAL A 56 5.07 11.17 15.82
N ASP A 57 5.36 11.96 16.84
CA ASP A 57 4.85 13.32 16.99
C ASP A 57 5.86 14.39 16.52
N ALA A 58 5.46 15.67 16.64
CA ALA A 58 6.27 16.83 16.27
C ALA A 58 7.60 16.96 17.03
N THR A 59 7.73 16.32 18.19
CA THR A 59 8.94 16.36 19.04
C THR A 59 9.92 15.22 18.74
N GLY A 60 9.53 14.30 17.85
CA GLY A 60 10.27 13.09 17.55
C GLY A 60 10.04 11.96 18.56
N LEU A 61 9.04 12.11 19.44
CA LEU A 61 8.63 11.04 20.34
C LEU A 61 7.95 9.93 19.57
N VAL A 62 8.56 8.76 19.55
CA VAL A 62 8.00 7.52 18.98
C VAL A 62 7.15 6.84 20.06
N THR A 63 5.90 6.55 19.74
CA THR A 63 4.94 5.88 20.61
C THR A 63 4.40 4.63 19.95
N GLY A 64 3.95 3.66 20.75
CA GLY A 64 3.47 2.37 20.29
C GLY A 64 4.34 1.21 20.75
N GLY A 65 4.13 0.06 20.16
CA GLY A 65 4.87 -1.15 20.47
C GLY A 65 4.28 -2.38 19.78
N PRO A 66 5.00 -3.51 19.77
CA PRO A 66 4.53 -4.71 19.10
C PRO A 66 3.37 -5.38 19.84
N ASN A 67 2.50 -6.05 19.09
CA ASN A 67 1.63 -7.08 19.62
C ASN A 67 2.49 -8.29 20.01
N PRO A 68 2.57 -8.66 21.30
CA PRO A 68 3.52 -9.68 21.76
C PRO A 68 3.29 -11.05 21.10
N ALA A 69 2.03 -11.46 20.95
CA ALA A 69 1.69 -12.76 20.36
C ALA A 69 2.05 -12.85 18.88
N VAL A 70 1.88 -11.75 18.14
CA VAL A 70 2.24 -11.63 16.74
C VAL A 70 3.75 -11.67 16.57
N LEU A 71 4.48 -10.89 17.39
CA LEU A 71 5.94 -10.82 17.30
C LEU A 71 6.58 -12.16 17.68
N GLU A 72 6.09 -12.82 18.75
CA GLU A 72 6.57 -14.14 19.17
C GLU A 72 6.43 -15.17 18.04
N LEU A 73 5.26 -15.22 17.37
CA LEU A 73 5.03 -16.14 16.26
C LEU A 73 5.95 -15.80 15.08
N ALA A 74 6.08 -14.53 14.72
CA ALA A 74 6.95 -14.09 13.62
C ALA A 74 8.40 -14.50 13.90
N GLN A 75 8.91 -14.26 15.10
CA GLN A 75 10.26 -14.65 15.52
C GLN A 75 10.46 -16.18 15.48
N LYS A 76 9.49 -16.94 15.98
CA LYS A 76 9.52 -18.42 15.94
C LYS A 76 9.58 -18.97 14.52
N GLN A 77 8.97 -18.29 13.58
CA GLN A 77 8.95 -18.67 12.16
C GLN A 77 10.05 -18.01 11.35
N HIS A 78 10.93 -17.23 11.94
CA HIS A 78 11.94 -16.42 11.24
C HIS A 78 11.32 -15.52 10.15
N LEU A 79 10.08 -15.06 10.39
CA LEU A 79 9.41 -14.13 9.49
C LEU A 79 9.96 -12.72 9.70
N PRO A 80 10.49 -12.08 8.64
CA PRO A 80 10.92 -10.69 8.72
C PRO A 80 9.76 -9.77 9.11
N VAL A 81 10.01 -8.88 10.08
CA VAL A 81 9.04 -7.87 10.54
C VAL A 81 9.61 -6.48 10.28
N MET A 82 8.82 -5.63 9.63
CA MET A 82 9.16 -4.25 9.30
C MET A 82 7.99 -3.35 9.69
N PRO A 83 7.84 -2.96 10.96
CA PRO A 83 6.67 -2.21 11.38
C PRO A 83 6.63 -0.82 10.77
N ILE A 84 5.39 -0.34 10.54
CA ILE A 84 5.12 1.04 10.16
C ILE A 84 5.43 1.98 11.31
N ILE A 85 5.96 3.15 10.97
CA ILE A 85 5.85 4.37 11.75
C ILE A 85 5.03 5.39 10.97
N ALA A 86 3.88 5.80 11.51
CA ALA A 86 3.01 6.82 10.95
C ALA A 86 3.24 8.18 11.59
N ASN A 87 2.91 9.26 10.88
CA ASN A 87 2.93 10.60 11.45
C ASN A 87 1.65 10.91 12.25
N ALA A 88 1.79 11.70 13.30
CA ALA A 88 0.68 12.16 14.13
C ALA A 88 -0.09 13.36 13.49
N GLY A 89 -0.26 13.32 12.15
CA GLY A 89 -0.94 14.34 11.35
C GLY A 89 0.01 15.33 10.66
N LYS A 90 -0.55 16.11 9.74
CA LYS A 90 0.16 17.02 8.83
C LYS A 90 1.04 18.05 9.54
N ASP A 91 0.48 18.78 10.49
CA ASP A 91 1.21 19.85 11.19
C ASP A 91 2.32 19.30 12.08
N ALA A 92 2.11 18.11 12.68
CA ALA A 92 3.11 17.44 13.47
C ALA A 92 4.30 17.00 12.59
N LEU A 93 4.02 16.45 11.42
CA LEU A 93 5.05 16.05 10.49
C LEU A 93 5.82 17.24 9.94
N HIS A 94 5.15 18.31 9.51
CA HIS A 94 5.79 19.55 9.07
C HIS A 94 6.77 20.09 10.13
N THR A 95 6.35 20.11 11.39
CA THR A 95 7.19 20.55 12.52
C THR A 95 8.38 19.62 12.74
N LEU A 96 8.18 18.31 12.67
CA LEU A 96 9.25 17.30 12.78
C LEU A 96 10.29 17.48 11.66
N LEU A 97 9.82 17.69 10.42
CA LEU A 97 10.68 17.88 9.26
C LEU A 97 11.54 19.16 9.35
N ALA A 98 11.05 20.18 10.06
CA ALA A 98 11.79 21.41 10.30
C ALA A 98 12.74 21.34 11.54
N ASN A 99 12.68 20.27 12.35
CA ASN A 99 13.38 20.18 13.63
C ASN A 99 14.44 19.05 13.68
N GLY A 100 15.68 19.38 13.37
CA GLY A 100 16.78 18.39 13.36
C GLY A 100 17.05 17.71 14.71
N THR A 101 16.68 18.32 15.86
CA THR A 101 16.80 17.66 17.17
C THR A 101 15.72 16.60 17.33
N ALA A 102 14.48 16.91 16.93
CA ALA A 102 13.37 15.95 16.94
C ALA A 102 13.64 14.77 15.99
N GLN A 103 14.15 15.03 14.77
CA GLN A 103 14.57 13.99 13.84
C GLN A 103 15.60 13.05 14.45
N LYS A 104 16.65 13.58 15.10
CA LYS A 104 17.67 12.76 15.76
C LYS A 104 17.07 11.91 16.89
N ALA A 105 16.14 12.46 17.67
CA ALA A 105 15.48 11.71 18.73
C ALA A 105 14.64 10.54 18.16
N MET A 106 13.85 10.79 17.12
CA MET A 106 13.09 9.77 16.39
C MET A 106 14.02 8.68 15.85
N ILE A 107 15.07 9.05 15.10
CA ILE A 107 16.00 8.10 14.49
C ILE A 107 16.66 7.20 15.55
N ALA A 108 17.15 7.79 16.65
CA ALA A 108 17.74 7.03 17.74
C ALA A 108 16.75 6.06 18.39
N ALA A 109 15.47 6.45 18.53
CA ALA A 109 14.43 5.59 19.05
C ALA A 109 14.12 4.41 18.10
N LEU A 110 14.01 4.68 16.78
CA LEU A 110 13.73 3.65 15.77
C LEU A 110 14.85 2.62 15.67
N VAL A 111 16.10 3.05 15.65
CA VAL A 111 17.26 2.15 15.63
C VAL A 111 17.29 1.28 16.89
N ARG A 112 17.12 1.90 18.07
CA ARG A 112 17.09 1.17 19.34
C ARG A 112 15.98 0.13 19.39
N GLU A 113 14.76 0.53 18.99
CA GLU A 113 13.58 -0.34 19.01
C GLU A 113 13.74 -1.49 18.02
N SER A 114 14.21 -1.23 16.81
CA SER A 114 14.42 -2.27 15.80
C SER A 114 15.42 -3.33 16.29
N LYS A 115 16.51 -2.91 16.95
CA LYS A 115 17.50 -3.84 17.53
C LYS A 115 16.91 -4.62 18.71
N LEU A 116 16.14 -3.96 19.58
CA LEU A 116 15.54 -4.58 20.76
C LEU A 116 14.55 -5.66 20.38
N GLN A 117 13.72 -5.42 19.39
CA GLN A 117 12.65 -6.31 18.95
C GLN A 117 13.08 -7.29 17.84
N GLY A 118 14.27 -7.12 17.28
CA GLY A 118 14.78 -7.96 16.19
C GLY A 118 14.05 -7.72 14.85
N TYR A 119 13.63 -6.48 14.58
CA TYR A 119 13.04 -6.12 13.28
C TYR A 119 14.11 -6.13 12.18
N MET A 120 13.68 -6.41 10.94
CA MET A 120 14.57 -6.26 9.80
C MET A 120 14.82 -4.77 9.46
N GLY A 121 13.91 -3.89 9.85
CA GLY A 121 13.92 -2.47 9.59
C GLY A 121 12.59 -1.82 9.97
N ILE A 122 12.36 -0.61 9.45
CA ILE A 122 11.14 0.19 9.68
C ILE A 122 10.60 0.64 8.33
N GLN A 123 9.27 0.79 8.22
CA GLN A 123 8.62 1.44 7.09
C GLN A 123 8.04 2.79 7.51
N PHE A 124 8.43 3.86 6.81
CA PHE A 124 7.74 5.14 6.90
C PHE A 124 6.41 5.07 6.15
N ASP A 125 5.35 5.43 6.85
CA ASP A 125 4.00 5.59 6.30
C ASP A 125 3.51 7.00 6.68
N PHE A 126 4.15 8.01 6.06
CA PHE A 126 3.85 9.41 6.30
C PHE A 126 2.95 9.90 5.18
N GLU A 127 1.75 10.30 5.57
CA GLU A 127 0.70 10.74 4.65
C GLU A 127 0.20 12.15 4.97
N ASP A 128 -0.62 12.71 4.08
CA ASP A 128 -1.14 14.08 4.19
C ASP A 128 0.00 15.11 4.34
N ILE A 129 0.95 15.06 3.40
CA ILE A 129 2.17 15.87 3.42
C ILE A 129 2.07 17.00 2.42
N SER A 130 2.37 18.22 2.84
CA SER A 130 2.47 19.36 1.90
C SER A 130 3.59 19.11 0.88
N TRP A 131 3.32 19.42 -0.39
CA TRP A 131 4.35 19.36 -1.44
C TRP A 131 5.56 20.26 -1.15
N THR A 132 5.39 21.29 -0.30
CA THR A 132 6.48 22.18 0.16
C THR A 132 7.47 21.46 1.07
N ASP A 133 7.11 20.33 1.65
CA ASP A 133 7.95 19.52 2.53
C ASP A 133 8.75 18.42 1.79
N ARG A 134 8.68 18.39 0.48
CA ARG A 134 9.31 17.38 -0.38
C ARG A 134 10.79 17.18 -0.11
N ASP A 135 11.55 18.27 -0.10
CA ASP A 135 13.01 18.21 0.05
C ASP A 135 13.41 17.83 1.48
N THR A 136 12.67 18.34 2.47
CA THR A 136 12.91 18.04 3.89
C THR A 136 12.52 16.60 4.23
N LEU A 137 11.45 16.07 3.63
CA LEU A 137 11.08 14.65 3.73
C LEU A 137 12.19 13.75 3.15
N SER A 138 12.67 14.07 1.95
CA SER A 138 13.75 13.32 1.31
C SER A 138 15.03 13.35 2.14
N ALA A 139 15.39 14.51 2.69
CA ALA A 139 16.57 14.66 3.54
C ALA A 139 16.44 13.88 4.86
N MET A 140 15.31 13.95 5.55
CA MET A 140 15.07 13.18 6.77
C MET A 140 15.08 11.67 6.49
N THR A 141 14.45 11.23 5.39
CA THR A 141 14.46 9.83 4.97
C THR A 141 15.90 9.34 4.76
N LYS A 142 16.73 10.14 4.08
CA LYS A 142 18.15 9.81 3.90
C LYS A 142 18.90 9.68 5.23
N LEU A 143 18.74 10.65 6.14
CA LEU A 143 19.39 10.59 7.46
C LEU A 143 18.96 9.35 8.26
N THR A 144 17.70 8.97 8.15
CA THR A 144 17.19 7.78 8.81
C THR A 144 17.76 6.52 8.16
N ALA A 145 17.77 6.43 6.83
CA ALA A 145 18.35 5.31 6.11
C ALA A 145 19.83 5.11 6.46
N ASP A 146 20.61 6.18 6.43
CA ASP A 146 22.05 6.13 6.80
C ASP A 146 22.25 5.56 8.21
N ALA A 147 21.43 5.97 9.18
CA ALA A 147 21.50 5.48 10.56
C ALA A 147 21.05 4.02 10.71
N MET A 148 19.99 3.62 10.00
CA MET A 148 19.51 2.24 9.99
C MET A 148 20.53 1.31 9.34
N HIS A 149 21.06 1.67 8.18
CA HIS A 149 22.08 0.91 7.46
C HIS A 149 23.38 0.73 8.26
N ALA A 150 23.80 1.74 9.03
CA ALA A 150 24.98 1.63 9.90
C ALA A 150 24.84 0.52 10.96
N GLU A 151 23.61 0.11 11.27
CA GLU A 151 23.30 -0.97 12.22
C GLU A 151 22.82 -2.26 11.52
N GLY A 152 22.92 -2.33 10.19
CA GLY A 152 22.48 -3.49 9.39
C GLY A 152 20.97 -3.63 9.28
N LEU A 153 20.22 -2.56 9.53
CA LEU A 153 18.76 -2.49 9.44
C LEU A 153 18.34 -1.85 8.11
N GLN A 154 17.12 -2.15 7.65
CA GLN A 154 16.57 -1.59 6.44
C GLN A 154 15.60 -0.43 6.72
N LEU A 155 15.42 0.46 5.74
CA LEU A 155 14.37 1.47 5.72
C LEU A 155 13.53 1.30 4.45
N SER A 156 12.22 1.22 4.62
CA SER A 156 11.24 1.30 3.55
C SER A 156 10.39 2.57 3.70
N ILE A 157 9.74 2.98 2.63
CA ILE A 157 8.74 4.05 2.65
C ILE A 157 7.52 3.67 1.81
N ALA A 158 6.32 3.88 2.35
CA ALA A 158 5.09 3.88 1.60
C ALA A 158 4.90 5.24 0.93
N THR A 159 4.49 5.25 -0.34
CA THR A 159 4.27 6.49 -1.10
C THR A 159 2.91 6.48 -1.78
N VAL A 160 2.23 7.63 -1.74
CA VAL A 160 0.99 7.83 -2.49
C VAL A 160 1.31 7.85 -4.00
N PRO A 161 0.48 7.25 -4.86
CA PRO A 161 0.65 7.32 -6.30
C PRO A 161 0.66 8.76 -6.79
N ASN A 162 1.66 9.15 -7.57
CA ASN A 162 1.86 10.55 -7.94
C ASN A 162 1.94 10.82 -9.46
N ALA A 163 1.54 9.89 -10.30
CA ALA A 163 1.39 10.17 -11.72
C ALA A 163 0.34 11.29 -11.95
N PRO A 164 0.60 12.25 -12.82
CA PRO A 164 1.78 12.42 -13.71
C PRO A 164 2.94 13.22 -13.11
N GLY A 165 3.00 13.42 -11.78
CA GLY A 165 4.11 14.10 -11.10
C GLY A 165 4.06 15.62 -11.06
N TYR A 166 2.93 16.22 -11.44
CA TYR A 166 2.68 17.65 -11.37
C TYR A 166 1.21 17.93 -11.05
N ALA A 167 0.94 19.14 -10.57
CA ALA A 167 -0.42 19.59 -10.33
C ALA A 167 -1.21 19.62 -11.64
N GLY A 168 -2.30 18.83 -11.73
CA GLY A 168 -3.19 18.82 -12.88
C GLY A 168 -3.99 20.12 -13.00
N LYS A 169 -4.84 20.18 -14.03
CA LYS A 169 -5.76 21.31 -14.25
C LYS A 169 -6.97 21.18 -13.31
N GLY A 170 -7.37 22.30 -12.70
CA GLY A 170 -8.53 22.37 -11.82
C GLY A 170 -8.19 22.27 -10.33
N GLY A 171 -9.12 22.75 -9.49
CA GLY A 171 -8.89 22.91 -8.06
C GLY A 171 -8.64 21.60 -7.32
N PHE A 172 -9.38 20.53 -7.67
CA PHE A 172 -9.21 19.23 -7.03
C PHE A 172 -7.84 18.59 -7.37
N ALA A 173 -7.45 18.62 -8.65
CA ALA A 173 -6.16 18.06 -9.08
C ALA A 173 -4.98 18.81 -8.45
N LYS A 174 -5.11 20.14 -8.29
CA LYS A 174 -4.13 20.96 -7.59
C LYS A 174 -4.05 20.59 -6.12
N TRP A 175 -5.18 20.49 -5.43
CA TRP A 175 -5.25 20.14 -4.02
C TRP A 175 -4.64 18.73 -3.76
N ILE A 176 -5.01 17.70 -4.56
CA ILE A 176 -4.44 16.36 -4.43
C ILE A 176 -2.91 16.36 -4.59
N TYR A 177 -2.38 17.18 -5.49
CA TYR A 177 -0.94 17.29 -5.66
C TYR A 177 -0.28 18.01 -4.48
N GLU A 178 -0.84 19.14 -4.06
CA GLU A 178 -0.26 19.99 -3.02
C GLU A 178 -0.32 19.38 -1.61
N ASP A 179 -1.33 18.57 -1.32
CA ASP A 179 -1.56 18.02 0.01
C ASP A 179 -1.27 16.51 0.15
N TRP A 180 -1.14 15.79 -0.99
CA TRP A 180 -0.97 14.33 -0.91
C TRP A 180 0.16 13.78 -1.77
N ARG A 181 0.30 14.21 -3.01
CA ARG A 181 1.15 13.52 -3.98
C ARG A 181 2.52 14.17 -4.18
N GLY A 182 2.58 15.49 -4.12
CA GLY A 182 3.74 16.27 -4.52
C GLY A 182 4.93 16.19 -3.55
N ALA A 183 4.73 15.69 -2.34
CA ALA A 183 5.79 15.56 -1.34
C ALA A 183 6.76 14.39 -1.60
N TYR A 184 6.40 13.42 -2.43
CA TYR A 184 7.26 12.26 -2.67
C TYR A 184 8.17 12.44 -3.88
N ASP A 185 9.44 12.70 -3.65
CA ASP A 185 10.48 12.65 -4.66
C ASP A 185 10.96 11.20 -4.84
N LEU A 186 10.31 10.47 -5.75
CA LEU A 186 10.59 9.06 -5.95
C LEU A 186 12.07 8.80 -6.28
N GLN A 187 12.72 9.71 -7.04
CA GLN A 187 14.13 9.57 -7.39
C GLN A 187 15.04 9.75 -6.18
N ALA A 188 14.82 10.78 -5.37
CA ALA A 188 15.61 11.04 -4.16
C ALA A 188 15.38 9.95 -3.11
N LEU A 189 14.13 9.52 -2.92
CA LEU A 189 13.77 8.44 -1.99
C LEU A 189 14.43 7.12 -2.40
N ALA A 190 14.37 6.73 -3.68
CA ALA A 190 14.96 5.49 -4.18
C ALA A 190 16.49 5.40 -4.00
N GLN A 191 17.18 6.53 -3.92
CA GLN A 191 18.62 6.57 -3.62
C GLN A 191 18.94 6.20 -2.17
N SER A 192 18.00 6.36 -1.27
CA SER A 192 18.21 6.25 0.17
C SER A 192 17.61 4.99 0.78
N VAL A 193 16.38 4.62 0.38
CA VAL A 193 15.66 3.50 0.99
C VAL A 193 15.93 2.17 0.29
N ASP A 194 15.66 1.07 0.99
CA ASP A 194 15.78 -0.29 0.46
C ASP A 194 14.55 -0.70 -0.36
N LEU A 195 13.36 -0.19 0.01
CA LEU A 195 12.11 -0.52 -0.65
C LEU A 195 11.15 0.68 -0.65
N ILE A 196 10.45 0.89 -1.76
CA ILE A 196 9.31 1.80 -1.89
C ILE A 196 8.06 0.96 -2.11
N CYS A 197 7.10 1.09 -1.19
CA CYS A 197 5.76 0.52 -1.33
C CYS A 197 4.86 1.58 -1.97
N LEU A 198 4.56 1.43 -3.26
CA LEU A 198 3.68 2.32 -3.98
C LEU A 198 2.22 1.97 -3.66
N MET A 199 1.52 2.81 -2.93
CA MET A 199 0.13 2.59 -2.47
C MET A 199 -0.88 2.74 -3.61
N THR A 200 -0.86 1.84 -4.61
CA THR A 200 -1.76 1.84 -5.76
C THR A 200 -3.16 1.36 -5.38
N TYR A 201 -3.76 2.05 -4.43
CA TYR A 201 -5.14 1.89 -3.95
C TYR A 201 -5.72 3.25 -3.52
N ASP A 202 -6.98 3.26 -3.07
CA ASP A 202 -7.74 4.46 -2.74
C ASP A 202 -7.91 5.45 -3.93
N GLN A 203 -8.01 4.91 -5.16
CA GLN A 203 -8.42 5.68 -6.33
C GLN A 203 -9.82 6.25 -6.13
N HIS A 204 -10.75 5.40 -5.67
CA HIS A 204 -12.08 5.79 -5.23
C HIS A 204 -12.27 5.45 -3.75
N THR A 205 -12.77 6.42 -2.99
CA THR A 205 -12.95 6.35 -1.54
C THR A 205 -14.29 6.97 -1.15
N ARG A 206 -14.53 7.11 0.15
CA ARG A 206 -15.70 7.84 0.67
C ARG A 206 -15.81 9.31 0.21
N TRP A 207 -14.75 9.88 -0.35
CA TRP A 207 -14.71 11.26 -0.83
C TRP A 207 -14.97 11.40 -2.33
N THR A 208 -15.13 10.28 -3.03
CA THR A 208 -15.31 10.22 -4.47
C THR A 208 -16.64 9.56 -4.84
N PRO A 209 -17.10 9.68 -6.10
CA PRO A 209 -18.15 8.80 -6.62
C PRO A 209 -17.75 7.31 -6.48
N PRO A 210 -18.76 6.39 -6.49
CA PRO A 210 -18.49 4.95 -6.52
C PRO A 210 -17.59 4.55 -7.70
N GLY A 211 -16.64 3.66 -7.42
CA GLY A 211 -15.69 3.17 -8.41
C GLY A 211 -14.69 2.18 -7.81
N PRO A 212 -13.76 1.65 -8.61
CA PRO A 212 -12.77 0.69 -8.15
C PRO A 212 -11.82 1.30 -7.12
N VAL A 213 -11.45 0.52 -6.11
CA VAL A 213 -10.40 0.92 -5.14
C VAL A 213 -9.08 1.15 -5.85
N ALA A 214 -8.81 0.37 -6.90
CA ALA A 214 -7.63 0.46 -7.75
C ALA A 214 -7.99 -0.02 -9.17
N GLY A 215 -8.45 0.87 -10.05
CA GLY A 215 -8.72 0.55 -11.45
C GLY A 215 -7.45 0.14 -12.20
N TRP A 216 -7.62 -0.69 -13.24
CA TRP A 216 -6.49 -1.31 -13.93
C TRP A 216 -5.57 -0.29 -14.59
N ASP A 217 -6.09 0.54 -15.47
CA ASP A 217 -5.29 1.53 -16.20
C ASP A 217 -4.61 2.52 -15.26
N TRP A 218 -5.32 2.96 -14.21
CA TRP A 218 -4.75 3.83 -13.18
C TRP A 218 -3.61 3.15 -12.41
N THR A 219 -3.74 1.86 -12.07
CA THR A 219 -2.69 1.09 -11.41
C THR A 219 -1.46 0.97 -12.31
N VAL A 220 -1.65 0.61 -13.58
CA VAL A 220 -0.56 0.49 -14.58
C VAL A 220 0.13 1.83 -14.81
N GLU A 221 -0.64 2.92 -14.98
CA GLU A 221 -0.08 4.27 -15.18
C GLU A 221 0.84 4.69 -14.01
N ASN A 222 0.38 4.48 -12.77
CA ASN A 222 1.18 4.84 -11.60
C ASN A 222 2.41 3.95 -11.42
N LEU A 223 2.30 2.64 -11.69
CA LEU A 223 3.44 1.74 -11.67
C LEU A 223 4.47 2.10 -12.73
N ASP A 224 4.04 2.31 -13.98
CA ASP A 224 4.92 2.69 -15.09
C ASP A 224 5.53 4.08 -14.88
N TYR A 225 4.83 4.98 -14.19
CA TYR A 225 5.40 6.27 -13.77
C TYR A 225 6.49 6.08 -12.71
N ALA A 226 6.24 5.30 -11.66
CA ALA A 226 7.22 5.04 -10.60
C ALA A 226 8.48 4.37 -11.14
N LEU A 227 8.36 3.44 -12.07
CA LEU A 227 9.49 2.74 -12.71
C LEU A 227 10.43 3.64 -13.51
N LYS A 228 10.04 4.90 -13.80
CA LYS A 228 10.96 5.89 -14.42
C LYS A 228 12.01 6.40 -13.43
N PHE A 229 11.75 6.29 -12.14
CA PHE A 229 12.56 6.89 -11.07
C PHE A 229 13.10 5.86 -10.07
N VAL A 230 12.38 4.76 -9.89
CA VAL A 230 12.68 3.74 -8.90
C VAL A 230 13.17 2.47 -9.60
N PRO A 231 14.36 1.96 -9.26
CA PRO A 231 14.79 0.65 -9.72
C PRO A 231 13.76 -0.42 -9.34
N LYS A 232 13.47 -1.32 -10.28
CA LYS A 232 12.45 -2.36 -10.08
C LYS A 232 12.70 -3.24 -8.84
N GLU A 233 13.98 -3.43 -8.48
CA GLU A 233 14.45 -4.19 -7.32
C GLU A 233 14.18 -3.47 -5.98
N LYS A 234 13.69 -2.22 -6.04
CA LYS A 234 13.29 -1.42 -4.88
C LYS A 234 11.82 -1.03 -4.90
N LEU A 235 11.02 -1.59 -5.80
CA LEU A 235 9.62 -1.19 -5.96
C LEU A 235 8.67 -2.34 -5.63
N SER A 236 7.66 -2.06 -4.81
CA SER A 236 6.56 -2.94 -4.45
C SER A 236 5.23 -2.33 -4.88
N LEU A 237 4.39 -3.13 -5.56
CA LEU A 237 3.08 -2.70 -6.03
C LEU A 237 2.04 -2.82 -4.92
N GLY A 238 1.33 -1.74 -4.61
CA GLY A 238 0.20 -1.75 -3.69
C GLY A 238 -0.99 -2.54 -4.25
N ILE A 239 -1.47 -3.53 -3.51
CA ILE A 239 -2.68 -4.30 -3.85
C ILE A 239 -3.68 -4.16 -2.71
N PRO A 240 -4.86 -3.55 -2.93
CA PRO A 240 -5.89 -3.50 -1.88
C PRO A 240 -6.45 -4.89 -1.64
N LEU A 241 -6.82 -5.19 -0.39
CA LEU A 241 -7.52 -6.41 0.00
C LEU A 241 -8.99 -6.16 0.37
N TYR A 242 -9.43 -4.92 0.26
CA TYR A 242 -10.70 -4.40 0.71
C TYR A 242 -11.53 -3.82 -0.43
N GLY A 243 -12.71 -3.33 -0.07
CA GLY A 243 -13.60 -2.58 -0.92
C GLY A 243 -14.20 -1.37 -0.23
N TYR A 244 -15.07 -0.68 -0.93
CA TYR A 244 -15.96 0.34 -0.38
C TYR A 244 -17.40 0.05 -0.73
N HIS A 245 -18.27 0.32 0.24
CA HIS A 245 -19.72 0.28 0.11
C HIS A 245 -20.27 1.71 0.19
N TRP A 246 -20.72 2.24 -0.94
CA TRP A 246 -21.34 3.57 -1.06
C TRP A 246 -22.84 3.49 -0.83
N PHE A 247 -23.35 4.31 0.05
CA PHE A 247 -24.76 4.41 0.39
C PHE A 247 -25.18 5.86 0.61
N ALA A 248 -26.46 6.16 0.47
CA ALA A 248 -27.02 7.44 0.85
C ALA A 248 -27.07 7.53 2.37
N GLY A 249 -26.25 8.38 2.95
CA GLY A 249 -26.29 8.69 4.38
C GLY A 249 -27.47 9.63 4.73
N SER A 250 -27.71 9.80 6.02
CA SER A 250 -28.68 10.79 6.49
C SER A 250 -28.25 12.18 6.03
N PRO A 251 -29.20 12.97 5.49
CA PRO A 251 -28.90 14.34 5.13
C PRO A 251 -28.47 15.14 6.35
N VAL A 252 -27.51 16.04 6.14
CA VAL A 252 -27.02 16.92 7.18
C VAL A 252 -27.37 18.37 6.90
N MET A 253 -27.74 19.09 7.95
CA MET A 253 -27.90 20.54 7.89
C MET A 253 -26.54 21.18 8.12
N ARG A 254 -26.10 22.01 7.17
CA ARG A 254 -24.88 22.80 7.28
C ARG A 254 -25.20 24.27 7.18
N GLU A 255 -24.52 25.09 7.98
CA GLU A 255 -24.59 26.53 7.84
C GLU A 255 -23.74 26.97 6.65
N ASP A 256 -24.37 27.71 5.71
CA ASP A 256 -23.63 28.40 4.65
C ASP A 256 -22.78 29.50 5.28
N PRO A 257 -21.48 29.52 5.11
CA PRO A 257 -20.60 30.53 5.72
C PRO A 257 -20.90 31.98 5.30
N ALA A 258 -21.42 32.17 4.08
CA ALA A 258 -21.70 33.48 3.51
C ALA A 258 -23.09 34.00 3.92
N THR A 259 -24.11 33.13 3.83
CA THR A 259 -25.52 33.55 4.07
C THR A 259 -25.98 33.28 5.50
N LYS A 260 -25.22 32.49 6.29
CA LYS A 260 -25.59 32.05 7.64
C LYS A 260 -26.90 31.26 7.69
N LYS A 261 -27.36 30.77 6.58
CA LYS A 261 -28.57 29.92 6.49
C LYS A 261 -28.19 28.46 6.63
N LEU A 262 -29.05 27.71 7.31
CA LEU A 262 -28.94 26.25 7.33
C LEU A 262 -29.42 25.69 6.00
N GLU A 263 -28.55 24.99 5.31
CA GLU A 263 -28.83 24.34 4.05
C GLU A 263 -28.82 22.82 4.20
N TYR A 264 -29.68 22.17 3.44
CA TYR A 264 -29.83 20.74 3.43
C TYR A 264 -28.88 20.12 2.41
N HIS A 265 -27.89 19.36 2.90
CA HIS A 265 -26.94 18.67 2.04
C HIS A 265 -27.21 17.17 2.07
N PRO A 266 -27.50 16.54 0.93
CA PRO A 266 -27.52 15.10 0.84
C PRO A 266 -26.12 14.58 1.15
N ASN A 267 -26.05 13.55 1.98
CA ASN A 267 -24.79 12.92 2.36
C ASN A 267 -24.68 11.56 1.71
N ILE A 268 -23.85 11.46 0.65
CA ILE A 268 -23.44 10.17 0.09
C ILE A 268 -22.13 9.82 0.78
N SER A 269 -22.08 8.67 1.41
CA SER A 269 -20.94 8.20 2.16
C SER A 269 -20.52 6.81 1.68
N ALA A 270 -19.28 6.43 1.99
CA ALA A 270 -18.84 5.07 1.81
C ALA A 270 -18.18 4.54 3.08
N ASN A 271 -18.41 3.29 3.36
CA ASN A 271 -17.70 2.54 4.38
C ASN A 271 -16.71 1.58 3.73
N TYR A 272 -15.60 1.43 4.40
CA TYR A 272 -14.66 0.35 4.15
C TYR A 272 -15.37 -0.99 4.37
N ILE A 273 -15.14 -1.97 3.49
CA ILE A 273 -15.79 -3.28 3.58
C ILE A 273 -14.79 -4.39 3.24
N SER A 274 -14.80 -5.47 4.02
CA SER A 274 -14.08 -6.69 3.68
C SER A 274 -14.74 -7.41 2.50
N THR A 275 -14.01 -8.30 1.85
CA THR A 275 -14.60 -9.14 0.80
C THR A 275 -15.70 -10.05 1.37
N GLU A 276 -15.50 -10.60 2.56
CA GLU A 276 -16.51 -11.43 3.22
C GLU A 276 -17.80 -10.67 3.47
N ASP A 277 -17.70 -9.46 4.06
CA ASP A 277 -18.86 -8.60 4.35
C ASP A 277 -19.55 -8.14 3.05
N ALA A 278 -18.80 -7.86 1.98
CA ALA A 278 -19.38 -7.54 0.68
C ALA A 278 -20.21 -8.69 0.13
N LEU A 279 -19.72 -9.93 0.24
CA LEU A 279 -20.46 -11.12 -0.20
C LEU A 279 -21.67 -11.43 0.69
N LEU A 280 -21.58 -11.15 2.00
CA LEU A 280 -22.71 -11.25 2.94
C LEU A 280 -23.79 -10.25 2.56
N LEU A 281 -23.43 -8.99 2.32
CA LEU A 281 -24.34 -7.93 1.91
C LEU A 281 -25.02 -8.27 0.57
N ALA A 282 -24.24 -8.78 -0.41
CA ALA A 282 -24.81 -9.21 -1.69
C ALA A 282 -25.87 -10.30 -1.51
N ARG A 283 -25.63 -11.28 -0.64
CA ARG A 283 -26.60 -12.36 -0.35
C ARG A 283 -27.85 -11.84 0.32
N GLU A 284 -27.72 -10.97 1.31
CA GLU A 284 -28.83 -10.42 2.09
C GLU A 284 -29.77 -9.60 1.19
N TYR A 285 -29.22 -8.73 0.35
CA TYR A 285 -29.99 -7.82 -0.50
C TYR A 285 -30.10 -8.28 -1.96
N LYS A 286 -29.77 -9.54 -2.26
CA LYS A 286 -29.84 -10.15 -3.61
C LYS A 286 -29.04 -9.38 -4.65
N GLY A 287 -27.90 -8.81 -4.26
CA GLY A 287 -26.93 -8.21 -5.16
C GLY A 287 -26.30 -9.29 -6.03
N VAL A 288 -26.07 -8.98 -7.31
CA VAL A 288 -25.43 -9.89 -8.25
C VAL A 288 -24.02 -9.40 -8.52
N ALA A 289 -23.03 -10.18 -8.09
CA ALA A 289 -21.63 -9.88 -8.35
C ALA A 289 -21.37 -9.79 -9.86
N GLN A 290 -20.71 -8.73 -10.27
CA GLN A 290 -20.32 -8.44 -11.64
C GLN A 290 -18.80 -8.24 -11.71
N TRP A 291 -18.28 -8.35 -12.91
CA TRP A 291 -16.88 -8.10 -13.21
C TRP A 291 -16.77 -6.92 -14.17
N ASP A 292 -16.02 -5.89 -13.76
CA ASP A 292 -15.64 -4.83 -14.65
C ASP A 292 -14.33 -5.25 -15.37
N ALA A 293 -14.45 -5.47 -16.68
CA ALA A 293 -13.33 -5.95 -17.49
C ALA A 293 -12.33 -4.84 -17.85
N ALA A 294 -12.72 -3.57 -17.76
CA ALA A 294 -11.83 -2.44 -17.99
C ALA A 294 -10.99 -2.14 -16.74
N ASP A 295 -11.63 -2.18 -15.57
CA ASP A 295 -10.97 -1.86 -14.31
C ASP A 295 -10.43 -3.10 -13.55
N HIS A 296 -10.65 -4.30 -14.09
CA HIS A 296 -10.26 -5.57 -13.46
C HIS A 296 -10.70 -5.64 -11.99
N THR A 297 -11.96 -5.34 -11.73
CA THR A 297 -12.50 -5.29 -10.37
C THR A 297 -13.88 -5.94 -10.26
N ALA A 298 -14.17 -6.50 -9.09
CA ALA A 298 -15.47 -7.03 -8.76
C ALA A 298 -16.35 -5.91 -8.18
N TRP A 299 -17.62 -5.91 -8.55
CA TRP A 299 -18.58 -4.95 -8.07
C TRP A 299 -20.00 -5.50 -8.10
N PHE A 300 -20.91 -4.86 -7.36
CA PHE A 300 -22.34 -5.03 -7.46
C PHE A 300 -23.07 -3.79 -6.97
N PHE A 301 -24.39 -3.76 -7.17
CA PHE A 301 -25.26 -2.82 -6.48
C PHE A 301 -26.41 -3.57 -5.81
N ILE A 302 -26.99 -2.94 -4.80
CA ILE A 302 -28.19 -3.38 -4.10
C ILE A 302 -29.20 -2.24 -4.03
N TYR A 303 -30.42 -2.58 -3.66
CA TYR A 303 -31.42 -1.60 -3.28
C TYR A 303 -31.78 -1.83 -1.81
N ARG A 304 -31.65 -0.78 -1.01
CA ARG A 304 -32.12 -0.71 0.36
C ARG A 304 -32.97 0.56 0.51
N ASP A 305 -34.17 0.44 1.06
CA ASP A 305 -35.10 1.55 1.22
C ASP A 305 -35.35 2.34 -0.09
N GLN A 306 -35.43 1.64 -1.21
CA GLN A 306 -35.58 2.18 -2.58
C GLN A 306 -34.37 3.02 -3.09
N MET A 307 -33.30 3.08 -2.35
CA MET A 307 -32.06 3.73 -2.76
C MET A 307 -31.06 2.71 -3.27
N ARG A 308 -30.35 3.08 -4.33
CA ARG A 308 -29.26 2.25 -4.85
C ARG A 308 -27.99 2.48 -4.07
N GLU A 309 -27.37 1.39 -3.65
CA GLU A 309 -26.07 1.36 -3.00
C GLU A 309 -25.11 0.57 -3.86
N TRP A 310 -23.84 0.99 -3.88
CA TRP A 310 -22.80 0.41 -4.74
C TRP A 310 -21.70 -0.19 -3.88
N VAL A 311 -21.19 -1.36 -4.31
CA VAL A 311 -20.03 -2.00 -3.70
C VAL A 311 -19.01 -2.32 -4.77
N PHE A 312 -17.79 -1.86 -4.58
CA PHE A 312 -16.60 -2.28 -5.33
C PHE A 312 -15.62 -2.91 -4.36
N TYR A 313 -15.12 -4.10 -4.69
CA TYR A 313 -14.30 -4.87 -3.75
C TYR A 313 -13.23 -5.70 -4.47
N THR A 314 -12.19 -6.05 -3.73
CA THR A 314 -11.09 -6.88 -4.23
C THR A 314 -11.40 -8.35 -3.96
N ASN A 315 -11.69 -9.11 -5.01
CA ASN A 315 -11.77 -10.57 -4.92
C ASN A 315 -10.47 -11.25 -5.37
N THR A 316 -10.41 -12.57 -5.28
CA THR A 316 -9.25 -13.38 -5.71
C THR A 316 -8.80 -13.04 -7.14
N ARG A 317 -9.71 -12.86 -8.10
CA ARG A 317 -9.38 -12.50 -9.49
C ARG A 317 -8.77 -11.11 -9.58
N THR A 318 -9.33 -10.12 -8.87
CA THR A 318 -8.77 -8.77 -8.81
C THR A 318 -7.34 -8.77 -8.26
N PHE A 319 -7.10 -9.54 -7.21
CA PHE A 319 -5.76 -9.71 -6.63
C PHE A 319 -4.81 -10.40 -7.61
N GLU A 320 -5.25 -11.50 -8.24
CA GLU A 320 -4.45 -12.31 -9.18
C GLU A 320 -3.93 -11.46 -10.34
N ASP A 321 -4.78 -10.62 -10.95
CA ASP A 321 -4.39 -9.76 -12.06
C ASP A 321 -3.27 -8.79 -11.67
N ARG A 322 -3.32 -8.21 -10.47
CA ARG A 322 -2.28 -7.30 -9.95
C ARG A 322 -1.01 -8.02 -9.51
N TYR A 323 -1.15 -9.22 -8.95
CA TYR A 323 -0.02 -10.08 -8.64
C TYR A 323 0.73 -10.49 -9.92
N LYS A 324 0.03 -10.86 -10.98
CA LYS A 324 0.61 -11.12 -12.31
C LYS A 324 1.30 -9.88 -12.88
N LEU A 325 0.71 -8.69 -12.74
CA LEU A 325 1.34 -7.44 -13.17
C LEU A 325 2.69 -7.23 -12.46
N ALA A 326 2.77 -7.48 -11.15
CA ALA A 326 4.03 -7.38 -10.43
C ALA A 326 5.08 -8.38 -10.95
N GLN A 327 4.67 -9.60 -11.26
CA GLN A 327 5.54 -10.62 -11.88
C GLN A 327 6.01 -10.20 -13.28
N GLU A 328 5.12 -9.74 -14.13
CA GLU A 328 5.41 -9.31 -15.51
C GLU A 328 6.37 -8.11 -15.55
N ARG A 329 6.23 -7.18 -14.64
CA ARG A 329 7.16 -6.04 -14.49
C ARG A 329 8.47 -6.42 -13.80
N ALA A 330 8.57 -7.64 -13.26
CA ALA A 330 9.71 -8.16 -12.51
C ALA A 330 10.19 -7.19 -11.42
N ILE A 331 9.24 -6.56 -10.73
CA ILE A 331 9.51 -5.71 -9.58
C ILE A 331 9.78 -6.54 -8.32
N GLU A 332 10.34 -5.92 -7.27
CA GLU A 332 10.75 -6.62 -6.04
C GLU A 332 9.59 -7.37 -5.38
N GLY A 333 8.40 -6.72 -5.29
CA GLY A 333 7.31 -7.33 -4.59
C GLY A 333 5.95 -6.68 -4.81
N PHE A 334 5.03 -7.06 -3.95
CA PHE A 334 3.77 -6.36 -3.75
C PHE A 334 3.56 -6.09 -2.27
N CYS A 335 2.79 -5.06 -1.94
CA CYS A 335 2.43 -4.70 -0.58
C CYS A 335 0.90 -4.60 -0.48
N SER A 336 0.29 -5.42 0.40
CA SER A 336 -1.16 -5.57 0.45
C SER A 336 -1.76 -4.98 1.72
N TRP A 337 -2.66 -4.03 1.54
CA TRP A 337 -3.45 -3.41 2.61
C TRP A 337 -4.85 -4.01 2.63
N VAL A 338 -5.32 -4.66 3.66
CA VAL A 338 -4.71 -5.06 4.94
C VAL A 338 -5.24 -6.44 5.32
N LEU A 339 -4.44 -7.25 6.03
CA LEU A 339 -4.84 -8.58 6.52
C LEU A 339 -6.17 -8.52 7.28
N GLY A 340 -7.01 -9.52 7.09
CA GLY A 340 -8.34 -9.65 7.69
C GLY A 340 -9.47 -9.05 6.84
N THR A 341 -9.16 -8.50 5.65
CA THR A 341 -10.18 -7.98 4.72
C THR A 341 -10.18 -8.71 3.38
N GLU A 342 -9.21 -9.58 3.18
CA GLU A 342 -8.98 -10.30 1.93
C GLU A 342 -10.05 -11.34 1.59
N ASP A 343 -10.15 -11.64 0.31
CA ASP A 343 -10.77 -12.87 -0.20
C ASP A 343 -9.86 -14.06 0.14
N SER A 344 -10.39 -15.07 0.80
CA SER A 344 -9.62 -16.25 1.24
C SER A 344 -8.93 -16.99 0.08
N GLY A 345 -9.44 -16.89 -1.14
CA GLY A 345 -8.85 -17.52 -2.33
C GLY A 345 -7.48 -16.98 -2.72
N ILE A 346 -7.07 -15.79 -2.25
CA ILE A 346 -5.74 -15.25 -2.56
C ILE A 346 -4.61 -16.13 -2.01
N TRP A 347 -4.87 -16.83 -0.92
CA TRP A 347 -3.87 -17.68 -0.25
C TRP A 347 -3.50 -18.91 -1.07
N GLU A 348 -4.38 -19.35 -1.96
CA GLU A 348 -4.10 -20.45 -2.90
C GLU A 348 -3.16 -20.02 -4.03
N LEU A 349 -3.13 -18.73 -4.36
CA LEU A 349 -2.26 -18.17 -5.39
C LEU A 349 -0.82 -17.98 -4.91
N LEU A 350 -0.63 -17.85 -3.61
CA LEU A 350 0.67 -17.54 -3.03
C LEU A 350 1.41 -18.81 -2.58
N PRO A 351 2.70 -18.95 -2.94
CA PRO A 351 3.52 -20.04 -2.44
C PRO A 351 3.83 -19.87 -0.96
N ASP A 352 4.14 -20.95 -0.28
CA ASP A 352 4.75 -20.88 1.03
C ASP A 352 6.11 -20.16 0.94
N ARG A 353 6.44 -19.42 1.99
CA ARG A 353 7.76 -18.85 2.18
C ARG A 353 8.80 -19.98 2.30
N LYS A 354 9.94 -19.80 1.64
CA LYS A 354 11.05 -20.78 1.65
C LYS A 354 11.81 -20.72 2.97
#